data_b7e121b91f0a5effc5ed4f47f9159feb
#
_entry.id   b7e121b91f0a5effc5ed4f47f9159feb
#
_cell.length_a   1.000
_cell.length_b   1.000
_cell.length_c   1.000
_cell.angle_alpha   90.00
_cell.angle_beta   90.00
_cell.angle_gamma   90.00
#
_symmetry.space_group_name_H-M   'P 1'
#
loop_
_entity.id
_entity.type
_entity.pdbx_description
1 polymer ?
#
loop_
_entity_poly.entity_id
_entity_poly.type
_entity_poly.pdbx_seq_one_letter_code
_entity_poly.pdbx_strand_id
1 'polypeptide(L)'
;MDSSKMTTEMENLTSKLRSTWMAGDFGRIAETYSPGAAEFVERLAIEKGDRVLDAACGTGNLSLPAATAGASVTGIDLVGELIAQAASNAEIAGLSAEFEIGDVEALPYSDATFDVVMTMFGAMFAPRPEVTASELKRVTKPGGRIAMANWTPEGFVGQMFKITGKHVKPPTSMPSPLLWGSEPVVAERFADGIVDLKTERRTIYFNLPVSPAETVEFFRLYYGPTQKAFASLDDAGQQALRADLEALWIEHNEAADGSTRVSSEYLEVRAIRSK
;
A
#
# COMPACT_ATOMS: atom_id res chain seq x y z
N MET A 1 -26.25 -18.04 -0.09
CA MET A 1 -25.53 -17.66 -1.34
C MET A 1 -24.75 -18.86 -1.81
N ASP A 2 -24.77 -19.13 -3.10
CA ASP A 2 -24.08 -20.29 -3.69
C ASP A 2 -22.57 -20.06 -3.61
N SER A 3 -21.84 -20.95 -2.94
CA SER A 3 -20.38 -20.89 -2.72
C SER A 3 -19.59 -20.73 -4.04
N SER A 4 -20.05 -21.35 -5.11
CA SER A 4 -19.43 -21.29 -6.44
C SER A 4 -19.53 -19.88 -7.06
N LYS A 5 -20.65 -19.19 -6.90
CA LYS A 5 -20.82 -17.80 -7.38
C LYS A 5 -19.94 -16.83 -6.60
N MET A 6 -19.80 -17.03 -5.30
CA MET A 6 -18.93 -16.19 -4.45
C MET A 6 -17.46 -16.36 -4.82
N THR A 7 -17.01 -17.59 -5.12
CA THR A 7 -15.65 -17.86 -5.58
C THR A 7 -15.34 -17.15 -6.89
N THR A 8 -16.23 -17.25 -7.88
CA THR A 8 -16.06 -16.59 -9.19
C THR A 8 -16.06 -15.05 -9.08
N GLU A 9 -16.88 -14.48 -8.19
CA GLU A 9 -16.89 -13.02 -7.97
C GLU A 9 -15.57 -12.54 -7.36
N MET A 10 -15.02 -13.29 -6.41
CA MET A 10 -13.74 -12.97 -5.79
C MET A 10 -12.58 -13.09 -6.78
N GLU A 11 -12.52 -14.13 -7.59
CA GLU A 11 -11.52 -14.28 -8.66
C GLU A 11 -11.56 -13.09 -9.64
N ASN A 12 -12.75 -12.63 -9.99
CA ASN A 12 -12.94 -11.45 -10.83
C ASN A 12 -12.43 -10.16 -10.16
N LEU A 13 -12.66 -9.99 -8.85
CA LEU A 13 -12.16 -8.82 -8.10
C LEU A 13 -10.63 -8.83 -8.02
N THR A 14 -10.03 -9.97 -7.68
CA THR A 14 -8.57 -10.13 -7.63
C THR A 14 -7.95 -9.90 -9.01
N SER A 15 -8.56 -10.40 -10.08
CA SER A 15 -8.11 -10.16 -11.46
C SER A 15 -8.16 -8.68 -11.85
N LYS A 16 -9.24 -7.97 -11.48
CA LYS A 16 -9.36 -6.51 -11.70
C LYS A 16 -8.31 -5.73 -10.89
N LEU A 17 -8.09 -6.12 -9.64
CA LEU A 17 -7.07 -5.51 -8.79
C LEU A 17 -5.69 -5.67 -9.41
N ARG A 18 -5.32 -6.91 -9.78
CA ARG A 18 -4.07 -7.19 -10.50
C ARG A 18 -3.94 -6.33 -11.76
N SER A 19 -4.97 -6.29 -12.62
CA SER A 19 -4.98 -5.44 -13.83
C SER A 19 -4.82 -3.95 -13.53
N THR A 20 -5.28 -3.49 -12.38
CA THR A 20 -5.13 -2.09 -11.97
C THR A 20 -3.69 -1.79 -11.57
N TRP A 21 -3.06 -2.67 -10.77
CA TRP A 21 -1.69 -2.48 -10.32
C TRP A 21 -0.62 -2.83 -11.36
N MET A 22 -0.98 -3.62 -12.39
CA MET A 22 -0.17 -3.83 -13.60
C MET A 22 -0.21 -2.62 -14.55
N ALA A 23 -1.18 -1.73 -14.40
CA ALA A 23 -1.27 -0.52 -15.21
C ALA A 23 -0.26 0.52 -14.70
N GLY A 24 0.56 1.03 -15.60
CA GLY A 24 1.62 1.98 -15.24
C GLY A 24 2.89 1.31 -14.69
N ASP A 25 3.56 2.00 -13.79
CA ASP A 25 4.78 1.55 -13.12
C ASP A 25 4.77 2.09 -11.68
N PHE A 26 4.26 1.28 -10.76
CA PHE A 26 4.16 1.69 -9.36
C PHE A 26 5.52 1.96 -8.72
N GLY A 27 6.60 1.35 -9.20
CA GLY A 27 7.96 1.60 -8.72
C GLY A 27 8.32 3.08 -8.77
N ARG A 28 7.95 3.76 -9.87
CA ARG A 28 8.16 5.20 -10.05
C ARG A 28 7.38 6.04 -9.02
N ILE A 29 6.18 5.61 -8.65
CA ILE A 29 5.39 6.27 -7.61
C ILE A 29 6.05 6.05 -6.24
N ALA A 30 6.46 4.82 -5.94
CA ALA A 30 7.08 4.43 -4.68
C ALA A 30 8.40 5.16 -4.41
N GLU A 31 9.19 5.45 -5.45
CA GLU A 31 10.41 6.27 -5.37
C GLU A 31 10.15 7.66 -4.77
N THR A 32 8.99 8.26 -5.05
CA THR A 32 8.68 9.64 -4.62
C THR A 32 8.58 9.81 -3.10
N TYR A 33 8.36 8.72 -2.35
CA TYR A 33 8.24 8.71 -0.90
C TYR A 33 9.17 7.69 -0.21
N SER A 34 10.15 7.14 -0.92
CA SER A 34 11.05 6.10 -0.40
C SER A 34 11.77 6.45 0.93
N PRO A 35 12.17 7.71 1.21
CA PRO A 35 12.75 8.05 2.52
C PRO A 35 11.80 7.76 3.69
N GLY A 36 10.50 8.08 3.53
CA GLY A 36 9.51 7.80 4.57
C GLY A 36 9.23 6.31 4.77
N ALA A 37 9.41 5.48 3.73
CA ALA A 37 9.34 4.03 3.84
C ALA A 37 10.51 3.48 4.67
N ALA A 38 11.72 3.98 4.48
CA ALA A 38 12.89 3.62 5.29
C ALA A 38 12.70 4.02 6.75
N GLU A 39 12.24 5.25 7.03
CA GLU A 39 11.91 5.71 8.39
C GLU A 39 10.84 4.85 9.06
N PHE A 40 9.83 4.38 8.31
CA PHE A 40 8.83 3.46 8.84
C PHE A 40 9.50 2.17 9.33
N VAL A 41 10.38 1.55 8.52
CA VAL A 41 11.09 0.32 8.88
C VAL A 41 12.01 0.54 10.10
N GLU A 42 12.73 1.66 10.17
CA GLU A 42 13.57 1.99 11.33
C GLU A 42 12.77 1.99 12.63
N ARG A 43 11.54 2.55 12.61
CA ARG A 43 10.66 2.58 13.79
C ARG A 43 10.16 1.21 14.21
N LEU A 44 10.22 0.19 13.36
CA LEU A 44 9.83 -1.17 13.71
C LEU A 44 10.87 -1.88 14.57
N ALA A 45 12.07 -1.32 14.73
CA ALA A 45 13.16 -1.91 15.50
C ALA A 45 13.36 -3.39 15.12
N ILE A 46 13.50 -3.65 13.82
CA ILE A 46 13.76 -4.98 13.28
C ILE A 46 15.16 -5.42 13.75
N GLU A 47 15.25 -6.63 14.28
CA GLU A 47 16.50 -7.19 14.79
C GLU A 47 17.15 -8.11 13.74
N LYS A 48 18.47 -8.21 13.83
CA LYS A 48 19.21 -9.15 12.98
C LYS A 48 18.73 -10.59 13.20
N GLY A 49 18.30 -11.22 12.12
CA GLY A 49 17.79 -12.58 12.13
C GLY A 49 16.28 -12.69 12.32
N ASP A 50 15.55 -11.57 12.55
CA ASP A 50 14.09 -11.58 12.48
C ASP A 50 13.63 -12.13 11.11
N ARG A 51 12.65 -13.01 11.12
CA ARG A 51 11.92 -13.41 9.91
C ARG A 51 10.82 -12.39 9.63
N VAL A 52 10.97 -11.65 8.55
CA VAL A 52 10.09 -10.53 8.19
C VAL A 52 9.30 -10.87 6.93
N LEU A 53 7.97 -10.70 6.98
CA LEU A 53 7.12 -10.68 5.80
C LEU A 53 6.78 -9.24 5.43
N ASP A 54 7.05 -8.86 4.19
CA ASP A 54 6.55 -7.63 3.57
C ASP A 54 5.34 -8.00 2.69
N ALA A 55 4.13 -7.75 3.21
CA ALA A 55 2.88 -8.15 2.58
C ALA A 55 2.38 -7.06 1.63
N ALA A 56 2.18 -7.40 0.35
CA ALA A 56 1.97 -6.48 -0.77
C ALA A 56 3.20 -5.55 -0.92
N CYS A 57 4.36 -6.18 -1.13
CA CYS A 57 5.67 -5.53 -1.05
C CYS A 57 5.97 -4.58 -2.23
N GLY A 58 5.19 -4.65 -3.31
CA GLY A 58 5.44 -3.88 -4.53
C GLY A 58 6.87 -4.11 -5.04
N THR A 59 7.63 -3.05 -5.16
CA THR A 59 9.04 -3.06 -5.63
C THR A 59 10.07 -3.19 -4.51
N GLY A 60 9.63 -3.57 -3.29
CA GLY A 60 10.52 -3.87 -2.16
C GLY A 60 10.87 -2.68 -1.27
N ASN A 61 10.06 -1.62 -1.27
CA ASN A 61 10.34 -0.39 -0.51
C ASN A 61 10.50 -0.58 0.99
N LEU A 62 9.84 -1.57 1.60
CA LEU A 62 10.07 -1.96 2.99
C LEU A 62 11.06 -3.12 3.09
N SER A 63 11.03 -4.03 2.12
CA SER A 63 11.89 -5.22 2.10
C SER A 63 13.37 -4.87 2.15
N LEU A 64 13.80 -3.88 1.35
CA LEU A 64 15.23 -3.51 1.28
C LEU A 64 15.76 -2.88 2.57
N PRO A 65 15.10 -1.90 3.20
CA PRO A 65 15.49 -1.41 4.53
C PRO A 65 15.50 -2.51 5.60
N ALA A 66 14.53 -3.43 5.59
CA ALA A 66 14.49 -4.53 6.54
C ALA A 66 15.66 -5.52 6.34
N ALA A 67 16.00 -5.83 5.08
CA ALA A 67 17.18 -6.65 4.75
C ALA A 67 18.48 -5.93 5.17
N THR A 68 18.55 -4.61 5.01
CA THR A 68 19.69 -3.79 5.48
C THR A 68 19.84 -3.87 7.01
N ALA A 69 18.75 -3.97 7.76
CA ALA A 69 18.78 -4.19 9.20
C ALA A 69 19.22 -5.62 9.60
N GLY A 70 19.40 -6.52 8.63
CA GLY A 70 19.88 -7.87 8.83
C GLY A 70 18.78 -8.91 9.05
N ALA A 71 17.54 -8.60 8.71
CA ALA A 71 16.42 -9.54 8.73
C ALA A 71 16.52 -10.57 7.60
N SER A 72 15.87 -11.73 7.80
CA SER A 72 15.51 -12.66 6.74
C SER A 72 14.15 -12.23 6.16
N VAL A 73 14.17 -11.60 4.99
CA VAL A 73 12.99 -10.95 4.41
C VAL A 73 12.37 -11.81 3.31
N THR A 74 11.05 -11.97 3.39
CA THR A 74 10.21 -12.47 2.32
C THR A 74 9.24 -11.37 1.91
N GLY A 75 9.23 -10.97 0.64
CA GLY A 75 8.25 -10.05 0.05
C GLY A 75 7.23 -10.83 -0.79
N ILE A 76 5.95 -10.51 -0.65
CA ILE A 76 4.88 -11.11 -1.45
C ILE A 76 4.02 -10.02 -2.07
N ASP A 77 3.70 -10.14 -3.35
CA ASP A 77 2.81 -9.22 -4.06
C ASP A 77 1.98 -9.97 -5.11
N LEU A 78 0.81 -9.44 -5.41
CA LEU A 78 -0.12 -10.00 -6.40
C LEU A 78 0.42 -9.88 -7.84
N VAL A 79 1.32 -8.90 -8.09
CA VAL A 79 1.79 -8.49 -9.42
C VAL A 79 3.20 -8.99 -9.68
N GLY A 80 3.35 -9.91 -10.64
CA GLY A 80 4.64 -10.51 -10.98
C GLY A 80 5.69 -9.53 -11.47
N GLU A 81 5.28 -8.48 -12.18
CA GLU A 81 6.18 -7.42 -12.67
C GLU A 81 6.79 -6.62 -11.51
N LEU A 82 6.01 -6.37 -10.44
CA LEU A 82 6.52 -5.69 -9.23
C LEU A 82 7.48 -6.61 -8.47
N ILE A 83 7.18 -7.89 -8.39
CA ILE A 83 8.09 -8.90 -7.80
C ILE A 83 9.42 -8.98 -8.56
N ALA A 84 9.37 -8.96 -9.89
CA ALA A 84 10.60 -8.93 -10.70
C ALA A 84 11.42 -7.66 -10.46
N GLN A 85 10.78 -6.51 -10.33
CA GLN A 85 11.43 -5.25 -9.97
C GLN A 85 12.03 -5.31 -8.55
N ALA A 86 11.29 -5.84 -7.58
CA ALA A 86 11.77 -5.99 -6.20
C ALA A 86 13.04 -6.86 -6.13
N ALA A 87 13.06 -7.99 -6.84
CA ALA A 87 14.22 -8.87 -6.93
C ALA A 87 15.43 -8.15 -7.58
N SER A 88 15.18 -7.43 -8.67
CA SER A 88 16.23 -6.62 -9.33
C SER A 88 16.78 -5.52 -8.41
N ASN A 89 15.90 -4.84 -7.68
CA ASN A 89 16.31 -3.80 -6.73
C ASN A 89 17.15 -4.36 -5.58
N ALA A 90 16.81 -5.55 -5.07
CA ALA A 90 17.61 -6.23 -4.05
C ALA A 90 19.00 -6.64 -4.59
N GLU A 91 19.07 -7.17 -5.81
CA GLU A 91 20.33 -7.51 -6.47
C GLU A 91 21.22 -6.28 -6.66
N ILE A 92 20.67 -5.18 -7.19
CA ILE A 92 21.39 -3.91 -7.37
C ILE A 92 21.92 -3.38 -6.03
N ALA A 93 21.15 -3.50 -4.96
CA ALA A 93 21.53 -3.09 -3.62
C ALA A 93 22.51 -4.05 -2.92
N GLY A 94 22.78 -5.23 -3.50
CA GLY A 94 23.61 -6.27 -2.88
C GLY A 94 22.98 -6.88 -1.62
N LEU A 95 21.64 -6.88 -1.53
CA LEU A 95 20.87 -7.39 -0.40
C LEU A 95 20.24 -8.74 -0.73
N SER A 96 20.11 -9.59 0.31
CA SER A 96 19.41 -10.87 0.19
C SER A 96 17.99 -10.73 0.73
N ALA A 97 17.01 -10.94 -0.15
CA ALA A 97 15.59 -11.04 0.17
C ALA A 97 14.93 -11.98 -0.83
N GLU A 98 13.91 -12.70 -0.39
CA GLU A 98 13.11 -13.58 -1.24
C GLU A 98 11.84 -12.86 -1.67
N PHE A 99 11.44 -13.03 -2.94
CA PHE A 99 10.24 -12.39 -3.47
C PHE A 99 9.39 -13.40 -4.23
N GLU A 100 8.09 -13.41 -3.95
CA GLU A 100 7.16 -14.36 -4.55
C GLU A 100 5.81 -13.73 -4.90
N ILE A 101 5.14 -14.30 -5.90
CA ILE A 101 3.80 -13.85 -6.31
C ILE A 101 2.78 -14.51 -5.41
N GLY A 102 1.88 -13.72 -4.81
CA GLY A 102 0.81 -14.25 -4.00
C GLY A 102 -0.18 -13.19 -3.54
N ASP A 103 -1.27 -13.66 -2.92
CA ASP A 103 -2.37 -12.85 -2.46
C ASP A 103 -2.31 -12.69 -0.93
N VAL A 104 -2.38 -11.45 -0.44
CA VAL A 104 -2.41 -11.16 1.02
C VAL A 104 -3.66 -11.71 1.71
N GLU A 105 -4.69 -12.09 0.95
CA GLU A 105 -5.89 -12.75 1.45
C GLU A 105 -5.77 -14.28 1.51
N ALA A 106 -4.65 -14.85 1.04
CA ALA A 106 -4.37 -16.28 1.03
C ALA A 106 -2.85 -16.51 1.07
N LEU A 107 -2.20 -16.11 2.16
CA LEU A 107 -0.75 -16.19 2.32
C LEU A 107 -0.28 -17.65 2.34
N PRO A 108 0.69 -18.05 1.46
CA PRO A 108 1.12 -19.43 1.31
C PRO A 108 2.07 -19.92 2.43
N TYR A 109 1.96 -19.32 3.61
CA TYR A 109 2.82 -19.64 4.75
C TYR A 109 2.04 -20.34 5.85
N SER A 110 2.76 -21.19 6.59
CA SER A 110 2.21 -21.80 7.82
C SER A 110 1.91 -20.74 8.88
N ASP A 111 1.04 -21.09 9.81
CA ASP A 111 0.77 -20.27 10.99
C ASP A 111 2.05 -19.98 11.77
N ALA A 112 2.13 -18.80 12.39
CA ALA A 112 3.21 -18.42 13.26
C ALA A 112 4.61 -18.55 12.63
N THR A 113 4.76 -18.08 11.40
CA THR A 113 6.02 -18.17 10.62
C THR A 113 6.94 -16.97 10.86
N PHE A 114 6.40 -15.75 10.96
CA PHE A 114 7.18 -14.52 10.95
C PHE A 114 7.22 -13.82 12.31
N ASP A 115 8.36 -13.22 12.62
CA ASP A 115 8.55 -12.40 13.82
C ASP A 115 7.93 -11.02 13.63
N VAL A 116 8.00 -10.51 12.39
CA VAL A 116 7.41 -9.23 11.96
C VAL A 116 6.67 -9.43 10.65
N VAL A 117 5.43 -8.92 10.59
CA VAL A 117 4.66 -8.79 9.34
C VAL A 117 4.41 -7.30 9.12
N MET A 118 4.83 -6.78 7.98
CA MET A 118 4.70 -5.37 7.66
C MET A 118 4.03 -5.16 6.31
N THR A 119 3.38 -4.01 6.14
CA THR A 119 2.79 -3.56 4.87
C THR A 119 2.66 -2.05 4.86
N MET A 120 2.94 -1.43 3.72
CA MET A 120 2.78 0.02 3.53
C MET A 120 2.00 0.28 2.24
N PHE A 121 0.80 0.86 2.39
CA PHE A 121 -0.06 1.28 1.29
C PHE A 121 -0.42 0.19 0.27
N GLY A 122 -0.20 -1.08 0.60
CA GLY A 122 -0.44 -2.23 -0.29
C GLY A 122 -1.64 -3.07 0.19
N ALA A 123 -1.53 -3.76 1.32
CA ALA A 123 -2.57 -4.67 1.82
C ALA A 123 -3.93 -3.99 2.07
N MET A 124 -3.96 -2.67 2.27
CA MET A 124 -5.20 -1.91 2.40
C MET A 124 -6.11 -1.99 1.17
N PHE A 125 -5.59 -2.33 0.00
CA PHE A 125 -6.36 -2.45 -1.24
C PHE A 125 -6.98 -3.83 -1.46
N ALA A 126 -6.67 -4.80 -0.61
CA ALA A 126 -7.27 -6.13 -0.70
C ALA A 126 -8.80 -6.05 -0.49
N PRO A 127 -9.60 -6.77 -1.30
CA PRO A 127 -11.04 -6.62 -1.32
C PRO A 127 -11.75 -7.12 -0.06
N ARG A 128 -11.12 -8.01 0.73
CA ARG A 128 -11.68 -8.57 1.96
C ARG A 128 -10.82 -8.21 3.17
N PRO A 129 -10.95 -7.00 3.72
CA PRO A 129 -10.07 -6.51 4.78
C PRO A 129 -10.06 -7.38 6.05
N GLU A 130 -11.15 -8.04 6.38
CA GLU A 130 -11.23 -8.97 7.53
C GLU A 130 -10.40 -10.24 7.28
N VAL A 131 -10.42 -10.74 6.03
CA VAL A 131 -9.58 -11.89 5.61
C VAL A 131 -8.12 -11.47 5.65
N THR A 132 -7.79 -10.30 5.10
CA THR A 132 -6.44 -9.74 5.16
C THR A 132 -5.95 -9.62 6.60
N ALA A 133 -6.73 -9.01 7.50
CA ALA A 133 -6.38 -8.91 8.92
C ALA A 133 -6.15 -10.29 9.57
N SER A 134 -6.98 -11.27 9.22
CA SER A 134 -6.87 -12.65 9.72
C SER A 134 -5.57 -13.31 9.23
N GLU A 135 -5.23 -13.18 7.96
CA GLU A 135 -4.01 -13.75 7.39
C GLU A 135 -2.74 -13.11 7.97
N LEU A 136 -2.69 -11.77 8.09
CA LEU A 136 -1.58 -11.09 8.74
C LEU A 136 -1.38 -11.59 10.18
N LYS A 137 -2.48 -11.75 10.94
CA LYS A 137 -2.42 -12.33 12.29
C LYS A 137 -1.96 -13.79 12.26
N ARG A 138 -2.50 -14.61 11.37
CA ARG A 138 -2.23 -16.04 11.30
C ARG A 138 -0.75 -16.35 11.10
N VAL A 139 -0.11 -15.65 10.16
CA VAL A 139 1.29 -15.89 9.81
C VAL A 139 2.29 -15.25 10.77
N THR A 140 1.86 -14.27 11.59
CA THR A 140 2.70 -13.67 12.63
C THR A 140 2.84 -14.63 13.80
N LYS A 141 4.01 -14.80 14.37
CA LYS A 141 4.24 -15.63 15.59
C LYS A 141 3.49 -15.05 16.79
N PRO A 142 3.09 -15.89 17.80
CA PRO A 142 2.67 -15.39 19.10
C PRO A 142 3.73 -14.47 19.72
N GLY A 143 3.31 -13.26 20.12
CA GLY A 143 4.22 -12.21 20.57
C GLY A 143 4.96 -11.47 19.45
N GLY A 144 4.77 -11.88 18.19
CA GLY A 144 5.31 -11.18 17.02
C GLY A 144 4.55 -9.90 16.70
N ARG A 145 5.10 -9.11 15.81
CA ARG A 145 4.66 -7.74 15.50
C ARG A 145 3.99 -7.67 14.14
N ILE A 146 2.87 -6.93 14.06
CA ILE A 146 2.26 -6.52 12.81
C ILE A 146 2.38 -5.01 12.72
N ALA A 147 2.86 -4.50 11.59
CA ALA A 147 2.99 -3.07 11.35
C ALA A 147 2.37 -2.70 10.00
N MET A 148 1.52 -1.67 10.00
CA MET A 148 0.85 -1.21 8.78
C MET A 148 0.98 0.30 8.66
N ALA A 149 1.09 0.79 7.42
CA ALA A 149 0.90 2.19 7.07
C ALA A 149 -0.24 2.29 6.07
N ASN A 150 -1.27 3.06 6.39
CA ASN A 150 -2.51 3.14 5.60
C ASN A 150 -2.92 4.59 5.40
N TRP A 151 -3.27 4.98 4.18
CA TRP A 151 -3.74 6.33 3.90
C TRP A 151 -4.98 6.66 4.68
N THR A 152 -5.00 7.85 5.31
CA THR A 152 -6.19 8.33 6.03
C THR A 152 -7.23 8.92 5.06
N PRO A 153 -8.54 8.83 5.41
CA PRO A 153 -9.60 9.43 4.59
C PRO A 153 -9.51 10.96 4.46
N GLU A 154 -8.92 11.64 5.45
CA GLU A 154 -8.77 13.08 5.53
C GLU A 154 -7.48 13.59 4.88
N GLY A 155 -6.44 12.74 4.79
CA GLY A 155 -5.14 13.06 4.21
C GLY A 155 -5.20 13.34 2.72
N PHE A 156 -4.09 13.81 2.17
CA PHE A 156 -3.97 14.19 0.75
C PHE A 156 -4.43 13.07 -0.21
N VAL A 157 -3.95 11.83 0.00
CA VAL A 157 -4.37 10.69 -0.85
C VAL A 157 -5.85 10.39 -0.68
N GLY A 158 -6.41 10.54 0.53
CA GLY A 158 -7.85 10.42 0.77
C GLY A 158 -8.66 11.45 -0.02
N GLN A 159 -8.19 12.70 -0.10
CA GLN A 159 -8.79 13.76 -0.90
C GLN A 159 -8.67 13.46 -2.40
N MET A 160 -7.51 12.97 -2.86
CA MET A 160 -7.32 12.53 -4.25
C MET A 160 -8.33 11.44 -4.64
N PHE A 161 -8.61 10.48 -3.74
CA PHE A 161 -9.62 9.44 -3.98
C PHE A 161 -11.03 10.01 -4.01
N LYS A 162 -11.36 11.00 -3.15
CA LYS A 162 -12.66 11.69 -3.18
C LYS A 162 -12.87 12.45 -4.50
N ILE A 163 -11.83 13.13 -4.98
CA ILE A 163 -11.87 13.84 -6.29
C ILE A 163 -12.10 12.83 -7.41
N THR A 164 -11.26 11.80 -7.49
CA THR A 164 -11.41 10.76 -8.52
C THR A 164 -12.80 10.13 -8.48
N GLY A 165 -13.34 9.87 -7.29
CA GLY A 165 -14.67 9.30 -7.08
C GLY A 165 -15.85 10.17 -7.52
N LYS A 166 -15.65 11.49 -7.69
CA LYS A 166 -16.67 12.40 -8.28
C LYS A 166 -16.81 12.16 -9.80
N HIS A 167 -15.70 11.81 -10.47
CA HIS A 167 -15.65 11.58 -11.92
C HIS A 167 -15.89 10.12 -12.28
N VAL A 168 -15.32 9.20 -11.50
CA VAL A 168 -15.41 7.74 -11.72
C VAL A 168 -15.91 7.08 -10.45
N LYS A 169 -17.14 6.56 -10.49
CA LYS A 169 -17.71 5.90 -9.30
C LYS A 169 -16.88 4.69 -8.88
N PRO A 170 -16.47 4.61 -7.61
CA PRO A 170 -15.77 3.44 -7.10
C PRO A 170 -16.66 2.18 -7.16
N PRO A 171 -16.07 0.99 -7.23
CA PRO A 171 -16.81 -0.26 -7.15
C PRO A 171 -17.60 -0.34 -5.84
N THR A 172 -18.88 -0.69 -5.91
CA THR A 172 -19.74 -0.85 -4.72
C THR A 172 -19.55 -2.21 -4.03
N SER A 173 -18.86 -3.14 -4.69
CA SER A 173 -18.60 -4.50 -4.20
C SER A 173 -17.41 -4.60 -3.24
N MET A 174 -16.68 -3.50 -3.03
CA MET A 174 -15.50 -3.48 -2.15
C MET A 174 -15.63 -2.34 -1.14
N PRO A 175 -15.27 -2.56 0.14
CA PRO A 175 -15.14 -1.47 1.09
C PRO A 175 -14.02 -0.52 0.64
N SER A 176 -14.14 0.76 1.04
CA SER A 176 -13.08 1.73 0.73
C SER A 176 -11.75 1.31 1.39
N PRO A 177 -10.63 1.28 0.64
CA PRO A 177 -9.31 1.02 1.22
C PRO A 177 -8.93 2.03 2.31
N LEU A 178 -9.44 3.26 2.24
CA LEU A 178 -9.19 4.31 3.23
C LEU A 178 -9.74 3.99 4.62
N LEU A 179 -10.63 3.00 4.77
CA LEU A 179 -11.09 2.52 6.07
C LEU A 179 -9.97 1.93 6.92
N TRP A 180 -8.88 1.48 6.32
CA TRP A 180 -7.67 1.09 7.04
C TRP A 180 -6.92 2.28 7.67
N GLY A 181 -7.18 3.50 7.21
CA GLY A 181 -6.69 4.74 7.81
C GLY A 181 -7.59 5.30 8.92
N SER A 182 -8.59 4.54 9.36
CA SER A 182 -9.53 4.90 10.43
C SER A 182 -9.23 4.10 11.69
N GLU A 183 -8.86 4.78 12.78
CA GLU A 183 -8.51 4.15 14.07
C GLU A 183 -9.62 3.22 14.60
N PRO A 184 -10.93 3.62 14.61
CA PRO A 184 -11.99 2.73 15.08
C PRO A 184 -12.12 1.45 14.24
N VAL A 185 -11.97 1.55 12.91
CA VAL A 185 -12.08 0.41 12.01
C VAL A 185 -10.90 -0.55 12.18
N VAL A 186 -9.69 0.00 12.36
CA VAL A 186 -8.50 -0.82 12.65
C VAL A 186 -8.66 -1.54 13.99
N ALA A 187 -9.16 -0.84 15.03
CA ALA A 187 -9.41 -1.45 16.32
C ALA A 187 -10.44 -2.60 16.23
N GLU A 188 -11.48 -2.46 15.43
CA GLU A 188 -12.46 -3.52 15.17
C GLU A 188 -11.81 -4.74 14.47
N ARG A 189 -11.03 -4.53 13.39
CA ARG A 189 -10.35 -5.60 12.64
C ARG A 189 -9.32 -6.37 13.46
N PHE A 190 -8.71 -5.70 14.43
CA PHE A 190 -7.72 -6.28 15.32
C PHE A 190 -8.25 -6.54 16.74
N ALA A 191 -9.57 -6.54 16.95
CA ALA A 191 -10.18 -6.79 18.26
C ALA A 191 -9.80 -8.16 18.85
N ASP A 192 -9.66 -9.18 17.98
CA ASP A 192 -9.29 -10.53 18.39
C ASP A 192 -7.87 -10.88 17.99
N GLY A 193 -7.16 -11.59 18.86
CA GLY A 193 -5.82 -12.13 18.60
C GLY A 193 -4.69 -11.09 18.70
N ILE A 194 -4.97 -9.89 19.23
CA ILE A 194 -3.99 -8.83 19.47
C ILE A 194 -4.06 -8.41 20.96
N VAL A 195 -2.90 -8.22 21.58
CA VAL A 195 -2.79 -7.82 23.00
C VAL A 195 -2.32 -6.39 23.20
N ASP A 196 -1.68 -5.79 22.20
CA ASP A 196 -1.24 -4.40 22.23
C ASP A 196 -1.44 -3.81 20.84
N LEU A 197 -2.37 -2.88 20.71
CA LEU A 197 -2.66 -2.16 19.49
C LEU A 197 -2.36 -0.67 19.70
N LYS A 198 -1.45 -0.14 18.91
CA LYS A 198 -1.11 1.28 18.89
C LYS A 198 -1.32 1.84 17.50
N THR A 199 -1.94 3.00 17.44
CA THR A 199 -2.14 3.76 16.21
C THR A 199 -1.55 5.15 16.38
N GLU A 200 -0.92 5.65 15.33
CA GLU A 200 -0.35 6.99 15.30
C GLU A 200 -0.51 7.60 13.92
N ARG A 201 -1.03 8.83 13.84
CA ARG A 201 -1.07 9.59 12.59
C ARG A 201 0.31 10.15 12.30
N ARG A 202 0.79 9.90 11.11
CA ARG A 202 2.11 10.33 10.63
C ARG A 202 2.00 10.93 9.25
N THR A 203 3.03 11.65 8.86
CA THR A 203 3.13 12.29 7.56
C THR A 203 4.28 11.69 6.76
N ILE A 204 4.04 11.46 5.47
CA ILE A 204 5.04 11.13 4.47
C ILE A 204 4.95 12.15 3.34
N TYR A 205 6.04 12.39 2.63
CA TYR A 205 6.10 13.40 1.58
C TYR A 205 6.23 12.76 0.20
N PHE A 206 5.39 13.20 -0.73
CA PHE A 206 5.64 13.04 -2.15
C PHE A 206 6.59 14.15 -2.60
N ASN A 207 7.75 13.77 -3.15
CA ASN A 207 8.75 14.71 -3.66
C ASN A 207 8.98 14.42 -5.15
N LEU A 208 8.67 15.39 -6.00
CA LEU A 208 8.87 15.27 -7.44
C LEU A 208 9.57 16.53 -7.96
N PRO A 209 10.62 16.38 -8.79
CA PRO A 209 11.35 17.52 -9.34
C PRO A 209 10.63 18.16 -10.54
N VAL A 210 9.31 18.21 -10.50
CA VAL A 210 8.43 18.71 -11.56
C VAL A 210 7.29 19.50 -10.95
N SER A 211 6.61 20.33 -11.74
CA SER A 211 5.47 21.15 -11.31
C SER A 211 4.24 20.28 -10.89
N PRO A 212 3.28 20.84 -10.13
CA PRO A 212 2.03 20.16 -9.81
C PRO A 212 1.26 19.64 -11.04
N ALA A 213 1.22 20.40 -12.12
CA ALA A 213 0.57 19.96 -13.35
C ALA A 213 1.26 18.74 -13.99
N GLU A 214 2.59 18.75 -14.04
CA GLU A 214 3.39 17.61 -14.50
C GLU A 214 3.29 16.43 -13.53
N THR A 215 3.10 16.69 -12.23
CA THR A 215 2.86 15.64 -11.23
C THR A 215 1.54 14.91 -11.50
N VAL A 216 0.46 15.59 -11.88
CA VAL A 216 -0.79 14.93 -12.29
C VAL A 216 -0.54 14.02 -13.50
N GLU A 217 0.23 14.48 -14.48
CA GLU A 217 0.58 13.67 -15.65
C GLU A 217 1.47 12.46 -15.25
N PHE A 218 2.43 12.65 -14.34
CA PHE A 218 3.24 11.57 -13.78
C PHE A 218 2.35 10.49 -13.13
N PHE A 219 1.39 10.88 -12.29
CA PHE A 219 0.45 9.95 -11.70
C PHE A 219 -0.47 9.29 -12.75
N ARG A 220 -0.89 10.03 -13.78
CA ARG A 220 -1.67 9.48 -14.90
C ARG A 220 -0.91 8.41 -15.68
N LEU A 221 0.40 8.55 -15.81
CA LEU A 221 1.25 7.60 -16.54
C LEU A 221 1.63 6.38 -15.69
N TYR A 222 1.93 6.58 -14.40
CA TYR A 222 2.59 5.57 -13.59
C TYR A 222 1.72 5.00 -12.45
N TYR A 223 0.68 5.71 -12.00
CA TYR A 223 -0.19 5.21 -10.94
C TYR A 223 -1.42 4.50 -11.51
N GLY A 224 -1.45 3.17 -11.42
CA GLY A 224 -2.48 2.35 -12.04
C GLY A 224 -3.93 2.79 -11.77
N PRO A 225 -4.35 3.09 -10.52
CA PRO A 225 -5.68 3.61 -10.24
C PRO A 225 -6.01 4.91 -10.99
N THR A 226 -5.08 5.86 -11.04
CA THR A 226 -5.28 7.13 -11.78
C THR A 226 -5.32 6.88 -13.28
N GLN A 227 -4.42 6.05 -13.82
CA GLN A 227 -4.43 5.68 -15.24
C GLN A 227 -5.78 5.08 -15.67
N LYS A 228 -6.31 4.12 -14.88
CA LYS A 228 -7.62 3.51 -15.15
C LYS A 228 -8.77 4.50 -15.04
N ALA A 229 -8.70 5.44 -14.09
CA ALA A 229 -9.71 6.49 -13.97
C ALA A 229 -9.75 7.37 -15.24
N PHE A 230 -8.61 7.89 -15.68
CA PHE A 230 -8.54 8.67 -16.92
C PHE A 230 -9.01 7.88 -18.14
N ALA A 231 -8.57 6.62 -18.28
CA ALA A 231 -8.94 5.77 -19.42
C ALA A 231 -10.46 5.45 -19.50
N SER A 232 -11.19 5.60 -18.38
CA SER A 232 -12.64 5.35 -18.35
C SER A 232 -13.49 6.56 -18.72
N LEU A 233 -12.88 7.73 -18.94
CA LEU A 233 -13.54 8.99 -19.20
C LEU A 233 -13.37 9.43 -20.67
N ASP A 234 -14.33 10.16 -21.18
CA ASP A 234 -14.19 10.90 -22.43
C ASP A 234 -13.25 12.12 -22.26
N ASP A 235 -12.93 12.81 -23.35
CA ASP A 235 -11.99 13.92 -23.36
C ASP A 235 -12.39 15.05 -22.38
N ALA A 236 -13.69 15.37 -22.29
CA ALA A 236 -14.20 16.39 -21.40
C ALA A 236 -14.07 15.96 -19.94
N GLY A 237 -14.40 14.70 -19.61
CA GLY A 237 -14.21 14.11 -18.29
C GLY A 237 -12.74 14.03 -17.88
N GLN A 238 -11.84 13.68 -18.80
CA GLN A 238 -10.41 13.67 -18.55
C GLN A 238 -9.87 15.07 -18.24
N GLN A 239 -10.31 16.11 -18.97
CA GLN A 239 -9.94 17.49 -18.70
C GLN A 239 -10.44 17.94 -17.33
N ALA A 240 -11.69 17.62 -16.97
CA ALA A 240 -12.26 17.96 -15.68
C ALA A 240 -11.55 17.27 -14.52
N LEU A 241 -11.28 15.96 -14.61
CA LEU A 241 -10.51 15.22 -13.60
C LEU A 241 -9.09 15.78 -13.46
N ARG A 242 -8.42 16.09 -14.58
CA ARG A 242 -7.10 16.73 -14.57
C ARG A 242 -7.13 18.04 -13.80
N ALA A 243 -8.06 18.94 -14.12
CA ALA A 243 -8.15 20.26 -13.49
C ALA A 243 -8.39 20.14 -11.97
N ASP A 244 -9.27 19.25 -11.54
CA ASP A 244 -9.54 19.03 -10.11
C ASP A 244 -8.31 18.45 -9.38
N LEU A 245 -7.58 17.52 -10.00
CA LEU A 245 -6.35 16.97 -9.43
C LEU A 245 -5.24 18.03 -9.39
N GLU A 246 -5.04 18.80 -10.46
CA GLU A 246 -4.05 19.89 -10.47
C GLU A 246 -4.33 20.92 -9.38
N ALA A 247 -5.59 21.29 -9.19
CA ALA A 247 -5.98 22.19 -8.11
C ALA A 247 -5.61 21.64 -6.73
N LEU A 248 -5.85 20.35 -6.49
CA LEU A 248 -5.47 19.68 -5.23
C LEU A 248 -3.96 19.68 -5.02
N TRP A 249 -3.18 19.33 -6.05
CA TRP A 249 -1.71 19.32 -5.97
C TRP A 249 -1.14 20.72 -5.74
N ILE A 250 -1.71 21.77 -6.36
CA ILE A 250 -1.31 23.16 -6.18
C ILE A 250 -1.64 23.61 -4.74
N GLU A 251 -2.85 23.34 -4.25
CA GLU A 251 -3.30 23.71 -2.91
C GLU A 251 -2.41 23.16 -1.81
N HIS A 252 -1.93 21.92 -1.97
CA HIS A 252 -1.12 21.24 -0.97
C HIS A 252 0.40 21.32 -1.23
N ASN A 253 0.85 21.97 -2.31
CA ASN A 253 2.27 22.05 -2.61
C ASN A 253 3.02 22.98 -1.64
N GLU A 254 4.01 22.44 -0.96
CA GLU A 254 4.88 23.16 -0.01
C GLU A 254 6.19 23.68 -0.68
N ALA A 255 6.48 23.25 -1.91
CA ALA A 255 7.68 23.68 -2.62
C ALA A 255 7.52 25.10 -3.20
N ALA A 256 8.60 25.91 -3.13
CA ALA A 256 8.63 27.27 -3.65
C ALA A 256 9.51 27.44 -4.89
N ASP A 257 10.13 26.36 -5.36
CA ASP A 257 11.13 26.36 -6.45
C ASP A 257 10.58 25.86 -7.80
N GLY A 258 9.25 25.66 -7.87
CA GLY A 258 8.58 25.12 -9.06
C GLY A 258 8.48 23.59 -9.09
N SER A 259 9.06 22.90 -8.12
CA SER A 259 8.89 21.48 -7.91
C SER A 259 7.61 21.16 -7.13
N THR A 260 7.35 19.88 -6.89
CA THR A 260 6.21 19.43 -6.08
C THR A 260 6.72 18.73 -4.83
N ARG A 261 6.29 19.25 -3.67
CA ARG A 261 6.45 18.61 -2.36
C ARG A 261 5.13 18.66 -1.62
N VAL A 262 4.50 17.51 -1.44
CA VAL A 262 3.17 17.42 -0.81
C VAL A 262 3.22 16.44 0.35
N SER A 263 2.77 16.91 1.52
CA SER A 263 2.60 16.07 2.70
C SER A 263 1.34 15.22 2.59
N SER A 264 1.43 13.95 2.95
CA SER A 264 0.28 13.05 3.01
C SER A 264 0.24 12.32 4.33
N GLU A 265 -0.90 12.44 5.01
CA GLU A 265 -1.14 11.76 6.28
C GLU A 265 -1.46 10.28 6.06
N TYR A 266 -0.90 9.45 6.92
CA TYR A 266 -1.23 8.03 7.03
C TYR A 266 -1.39 7.60 8.48
N LEU A 267 -2.14 6.53 8.72
CA LEU A 267 -2.25 5.87 10.00
C LEU A 267 -1.18 4.78 10.08
N GLU A 268 -0.20 4.94 10.96
CA GLU A 268 0.71 3.90 11.37
C GLU A 268 0.03 3.02 12.42
N VAL A 269 -0.02 1.73 12.17
CA VAL A 269 -0.60 0.72 13.05
C VAL A 269 0.51 -0.21 13.50
N ARG A 270 0.63 -0.42 14.81
CA ARG A 270 1.52 -1.41 15.41
C ARG A 270 0.72 -2.31 16.34
N ALA A 271 0.78 -3.60 16.11
CA ALA A 271 0.03 -4.59 16.86
C ALA A 271 0.94 -5.74 17.28
N ILE A 272 0.72 -6.26 18.48
CA ILE A 272 1.40 -7.46 19.01
C ILE A 272 0.39 -8.61 19.01
N ARG A 273 0.73 -9.70 18.30
CA ARG A 273 -0.11 -10.90 18.31
C ARG A 273 -0.14 -11.52 19.72
N SER A 274 -1.34 -11.92 20.15
CA SER A 274 -1.51 -12.67 21.42
C SER A 274 -0.75 -14.01 21.40
N LYS A 275 -0.43 -14.49 22.61
CA LYS A 275 0.19 -15.81 22.82
C LYS A 275 -0.79 -16.95 22.58
#